data_6a4248f8c80637e4ee6aaac645a0fcfe
#
_entry.id   6a4248f8c80637e4ee6aaac645a0fcfe
#
_cell.length_a   1.000
_cell.length_b   1.000
_cell.length_c   1.000
_cell.angle_alpha   90.00
_cell.angle_beta   90.00
_cell.angle_gamma   90.00
#
_symmetry.space_group_name_H-M   'P 1'
#
loop_
_entity.id
_entity.type
_entity.pdbx_description
1 polymer ?
#
loop_
_entity_poly.entity_id
_entity_poly.type
_entity_poly.pdbx_seq_one_letter_code
_entity_poly.pdbx_strand_id
1 'polypeptide(L)'
;MQDWLQVLRLDTSATEKDRGCDVWDNDNCCNYSADGTKLLDAENYPSEVHVKDGTKVICDGVFAFQPYMAEDRKIGEDIPEEERASFLDKISLPPTVTHIGREAFRECGWLKSIRLPKDLIFIGDGAFFGCWELRSVSCPAGLVAIGDGAFEECFSLNKVKFNKGLKAIGAGAFLACESFEEIVLPAGLEFIGDDAFYGASLKKIFVPKSARGHLTELLPENLYRKIRDIR
;
A
#
# COMPACT_ATOMS: atom_id res chain seq x y z
N MET A 1 -3.09 10.56 21.39
CA MET A 1 -2.91 9.58 20.29
C MET A 1 -4.21 8.83 20.20
N GLN A 2 -4.86 8.90 19.04
CA GLN A 2 -6.25 8.50 18.95
C GLN A 2 -6.37 6.96 18.98
N ASP A 3 -7.31 6.43 19.78
CA ASP A 3 -7.48 4.99 20.06
C ASP A 3 -7.64 4.10 18.81
N TRP A 4 -8.11 4.66 17.67
CA TRP A 4 -8.29 3.91 16.44
C TRP A 4 -6.97 3.45 15.78
N LEU A 5 -5.84 4.16 16.00
CA LEU A 5 -4.52 3.72 15.51
C LEU A 5 -4.05 2.44 16.21
N GLN A 6 -4.43 2.23 17.48
CA GLN A 6 -4.09 0.99 18.20
C GLN A 6 -4.99 -0.18 17.81
N VAL A 7 -6.27 0.08 17.52
CA VAL A 7 -7.24 -0.95 17.13
C VAL A 7 -6.94 -1.47 15.71
N LEU A 8 -6.34 -0.64 14.84
CA LEU A 8 -6.03 -1.00 13.46
C LEU A 8 -4.69 -1.73 13.29
N ARG A 9 -3.79 -1.63 14.27
CA ARG A 9 -2.53 -2.38 14.29
C ARG A 9 -2.78 -3.82 14.74
N LEU A 10 -3.49 -4.59 13.92
CA LEU A 10 -3.40 -6.02 14.01
C LEU A 10 -1.92 -6.38 13.87
N ASP A 11 -1.43 -7.29 14.70
CA ASP A 11 -0.09 -7.84 14.49
C ASP A 11 -0.09 -8.60 13.16
N THR A 12 0.47 -7.97 12.15
CA THR A 12 0.59 -8.52 10.80
C THR A 12 1.85 -9.37 10.65
N SER A 13 2.70 -9.44 11.69
CA SER A 13 3.89 -10.30 11.66
C SER A 13 3.53 -11.79 11.67
N ALA A 14 4.34 -12.59 11.00
CA ALA A 14 4.27 -14.04 11.08
C ALA A 14 4.95 -14.51 12.37
N THR A 15 4.16 -15.04 13.31
CA THR A 15 4.66 -15.54 14.61
C THR A 15 5.26 -16.95 14.46
N GLU A 16 6.07 -17.38 15.43
CA GLU A 16 6.57 -18.77 15.49
C GLU A 16 5.43 -19.80 15.50
N LYS A 17 4.30 -19.47 16.12
CA LYS A 17 3.11 -20.33 16.12
C LYS A 17 2.49 -20.44 14.73
N ASP A 18 2.47 -19.37 13.97
CA ASP A 18 1.97 -19.38 12.59
C ASP A 18 2.87 -20.26 11.68
N ARG A 19 4.19 -20.24 11.90
CA ARG A 19 5.19 -21.02 11.14
C ARG A 19 5.33 -22.48 11.57
N GLY A 20 4.88 -22.85 12.76
CA GLY A 20 5.05 -24.20 13.33
C GLY A 20 4.23 -25.29 12.64
N CYS A 21 3.23 -24.92 11.84
CA CYS A 21 2.36 -25.85 11.10
C CYS A 21 1.89 -25.21 9.79
N ASP A 22 2.77 -24.52 9.09
CA ASP A 22 2.48 -23.81 7.87
C ASP A 22 2.18 -24.74 6.67
N VAL A 23 1.48 -24.25 5.69
CA VAL A 23 1.04 -24.98 4.50
C VAL A 23 1.57 -24.30 3.24
N TRP A 24 2.47 -25.00 2.56
CA TRP A 24 3.03 -24.53 1.30
C TRP A 24 2.08 -24.72 0.12
N ASP A 25 1.93 -23.67 -0.69
CA ASP A 25 1.22 -23.69 -1.96
C ASP A 25 2.23 -23.71 -3.12
N ASN A 26 2.36 -24.88 -3.76
CA ASN A 26 3.32 -25.05 -4.84
C ASN A 26 2.99 -24.24 -6.11
N ASP A 27 1.71 -23.96 -6.37
CA ASP A 27 1.30 -23.27 -7.60
C ASP A 27 1.65 -21.77 -7.56
N ASN A 28 1.55 -21.17 -6.36
CA ASN A 28 1.84 -19.75 -6.15
C ASN A 28 3.14 -19.50 -5.38
N CYS A 29 3.86 -20.54 -4.99
CA CYS A 29 5.08 -20.46 -4.19
C CYS A 29 4.89 -19.64 -2.90
N CYS A 30 3.77 -19.87 -2.23
CA CYS A 30 3.32 -19.12 -1.05
C CYS A 30 3.14 -20.04 0.15
N ASN A 31 3.49 -19.52 1.32
CA ASN A 31 3.38 -20.23 2.59
C ASN A 31 2.28 -19.62 3.45
N TYR A 32 1.37 -20.44 3.97
CA TYR A 32 0.20 -20.02 4.75
C TYR A 32 0.24 -20.59 6.15
N SER A 33 -0.38 -19.89 7.11
CA SER A 33 -0.67 -20.44 8.43
C SER A 33 -1.53 -21.71 8.31
N ALA A 34 -1.46 -22.61 9.31
CA ALA A 34 -2.19 -23.87 9.31
C ALA A 34 -3.70 -23.75 9.10
N ASP A 35 -4.30 -22.65 9.55
CA ASP A 35 -5.72 -22.32 9.36
C ASP A 35 -6.01 -21.59 8.03
N GLY A 36 -4.98 -21.31 7.23
CA GLY A 36 -5.08 -20.62 5.96
C GLY A 36 -5.46 -19.13 6.04
N THR A 37 -5.52 -18.56 7.25
CA THR A 37 -5.98 -17.16 7.40
C THR A 37 -4.88 -16.12 7.20
N LYS A 38 -3.61 -16.50 7.27
CA LYS A 38 -2.47 -15.63 7.06
C LYS A 38 -1.62 -16.13 5.90
N LEU A 39 -1.22 -15.25 5.00
CA LEU A 39 -0.14 -15.48 4.05
C LEU A 39 1.16 -15.01 4.73
N LEU A 40 2.03 -15.96 5.03
CA LEU A 40 3.21 -15.75 5.88
C LEU A 40 4.43 -15.30 5.11
N ASP A 41 4.59 -15.84 3.89
CA ASP A 41 5.82 -15.73 3.15
C ASP A 41 5.61 -16.21 1.69
N ALA A 42 6.42 -15.73 0.76
CA ALA A 42 6.43 -16.15 -0.64
C ALA A 42 7.85 -16.14 -1.18
N GLU A 43 8.28 -17.24 -1.79
CA GLU A 43 9.63 -17.41 -2.34
C GLU A 43 9.55 -17.89 -3.78
N ASN A 44 10.37 -17.30 -4.66
CA ASN A 44 10.44 -17.70 -6.07
C ASN A 44 9.06 -17.77 -6.76
N TYR A 45 8.17 -16.84 -6.36
CA TYR A 45 6.80 -16.80 -6.86
C TYR A 45 6.76 -16.41 -8.35
N PRO A 46 5.72 -16.87 -9.08
CA PRO A 46 5.52 -16.48 -10.48
C PRO A 46 5.17 -14.99 -10.60
N SER A 47 5.31 -14.43 -11.80
CA SER A 47 4.95 -13.03 -12.07
C SER A 47 3.47 -12.72 -11.81
N GLU A 48 2.60 -13.71 -11.80
CA GLU A 48 1.19 -13.60 -11.42
C GLU A 48 0.88 -14.55 -10.26
N VAL A 49 0.44 -13.98 -9.13
CA VAL A 49 0.11 -14.72 -7.90
C VAL A 49 -1.36 -14.64 -7.58
N HIS A 50 -1.95 -15.76 -7.20
CA HIS A 50 -3.32 -15.86 -6.72
C HIS A 50 -3.35 -16.27 -5.25
N VAL A 51 -3.61 -15.31 -4.36
CA VAL A 51 -3.71 -15.59 -2.93
C VAL A 51 -4.97 -16.40 -2.64
N LYS A 52 -4.84 -17.46 -1.82
CA LYS A 52 -5.93 -18.39 -1.47
C LYS A 52 -7.15 -17.68 -0.88
N ASP A 53 -8.32 -18.18 -1.23
CA ASP A 53 -9.58 -17.80 -0.60
C ASP A 53 -9.54 -18.11 0.92
N GLY A 54 -10.12 -17.20 1.72
CA GLY A 54 -10.09 -17.32 3.18
C GLY A 54 -8.94 -16.58 3.86
N THR A 55 -7.88 -16.20 3.11
CA THR A 55 -6.80 -15.38 3.66
C THR A 55 -7.34 -14.04 4.14
N LYS A 56 -6.99 -13.65 5.36
CA LYS A 56 -7.39 -12.40 6.02
C LYS A 56 -6.25 -11.41 6.16
N VAL A 57 -5.02 -11.90 6.29
CA VAL A 57 -3.84 -11.09 6.51
C VAL A 57 -2.75 -11.46 5.50
N ILE A 58 -2.25 -10.46 4.80
CA ILE A 58 -0.96 -10.54 4.10
C ILE A 58 0.07 -10.07 5.11
N CYS A 59 0.97 -10.95 5.53
CA CYS A 59 1.95 -10.65 6.57
C CYS A 59 3.02 -9.66 6.11
N ASP A 60 3.85 -9.23 7.05
CA ASP A 60 4.92 -8.27 6.81
C ASP A 60 5.95 -8.84 5.83
N GLY A 61 6.32 -8.06 4.84
CA GLY A 61 7.40 -8.36 3.90
C GLY A 61 7.16 -9.53 2.94
N VAL A 62 5.94 -10.10 2.84
CA VAL A 62 5.67 -11.34 2.09
C VAL A 62 6.19 -11.32 0.66
N PHE A 63 5.96 -10.25 -0.07
CA PHE A 63 6.40 -10.07 -1.46
C PHE A 63 7.49 -9.01 -1.58
N ALA A 64 8.09 -8.60 -0.44
CA ALA A 64 9.13 -7.60 -0.49
C ALA A 64 10.27 -8.08 -1.40
N PHE A 65 10.48 -7.35 -2.49
CA PHE A 65 11.61 -7.63 -3.35
C PHE A 65 12.88 -7.34 -2.56
N GLN A 66 13.64 -8.38 -2.29
CA GLN A 66 15.03 -8.23 -1.89
C GLN A 66 15.84 -8.27 -3.17
N PRO A 67 16.36 -7.14 -3.65
CA PRO A 67 17.33 -7.21 -4.72
C PRO A 67 18.47 -8.05 -4.19
N TYR A 68 18.58 -9.25 -4.70
CA TYR A 68 19.83 -10.00 -4.55
C TYR A 68 20.90 -9.05 -5.07
N MET A 69 21.71 -8.58 -4.15
CA MET A 69 22.68 -7.50 -4.29
C MET A 69 23.42 -7.56 -5.64
N ALA A 70 22.80 -7.06 -6.67
CA ALA A 70 23.54 -6.61 -7.84
C ALA A 70 24.05 -5.21 -7.47
N GLU A 71 25.14 -5.19 -6.70
CA GLU A 71 25.84 -3.96 -6.28
C GLU A 71 26.22 -3.03 -7.44
N ASP A 72 25.96 -3.44 -8.70
CA ASP A 72 26.40 -2.75 -9.91
C ASP A 72 25.29 -2.39 -10.90
N ARG A 73 23.98 -2.65 -10.64
CA ARG A 73 22.92 -2.34 -11.62
C ARG A 73 22.32 -0.96 -11.39
N LYS A 74 22.41 -0.12 -12.41
CA LYS A 74 21.75 1.20 -12.44
C LYS A 74 20.26 1.05 -12.71
N ILE A 75 19.43 1.86 -12.02
CA ILE A 75 18.00 2.01 -12.31
C ILE A 75 17.85 2.31 -13.81
N GLY A 76 17.13 1.44 -14.54
CA GLY A 76 16.87 1.61 -15.99
C GLY A 76 17.66 0.69 -16.93
N GLU A 77 18.50 -0.22 -16.43
CA GLU A 77 19.09 -1.27 -17.27
C GLU A 77 18.05 -2.34 -17.64
N ASP A 78 18.08 -2.79 -18.92
CA ASP A 78 17.21 -3.88 -19.40
C ASP A 78 17.50 -5.16 -18.63
N ILE A 79 16.50 -5.62 -17.85
CA ILE A 79 16.58 -6.89 -17.13
C ILE A 79 16.27 -8.00 -18.11
N PRO A 80 17.11 -9.04 -18.23
CA PRO A 80 16.85 -10.20 -19.07
C PRO A 80 15.48 -10.83 -18.75
N GLU A 81 14.78 -11.31 -19.77
CA GLU A 81 13.42 -11.84 -19.64
C GLU A 81 13.35 -13.04 -18.68
N GLU A 82 14.40 -13.83 -18.60
CA GLU A 82 14.58 -14.92 -17.65
C GLU A 82 14.66 -14.46 -16.18
N GLU A 83 15.19 -13.26 -15.92
CA GLU A 83 15.24 -12.69 -14.57
C GLU A 83 13.92 -11.96 -14.21
N ARG A 84 13.14 -11.55 -15.22
CA ARG A 84 11.82 -10.92 -15.03
C ARG A 84 10.78 -11.90 -14.47
N ALA A 85 10.95 -13.19 -14.66
CA ALA A 85 10.06 -14.22 -14.13
C ALA A 85 9.97 -14.24 -12.59
N SER A 86 10.88 -13.54 -11.91
CA SER A 86 10.87 -13.39 -10.44
C SER A 86 10.21 -12.09 -9.97
N PHE A 87 9.62 -11.29 -10.85
CA PHE A 87 9.01 -10.00 -10.50
C PHE A 87 7.48 -10.10 -10.50
N LEU A 88 6.88 -9.61 -9.43
CA LEU A 88 5.42 -9.60 -9.30
C LEU A 88 4.80 -8.56 -10.24
N ASP A 89 4.19 -9.02 -11.34
CA ASP A 89 3.45 -8.17 -12.29
C ASP A 89 1.98 -8.02 -11.89
N LYS A 90 1.41 -9.10 -11.36
CA LYS A 90 -0.01 -9.16 -10.98
C LYS A 90 -0.21 -9.94 -9.70
N ILE A 91 -1.16 -9.48 -8.92
CA ILE A 91 -1.65 -10.20 -7.76
C ILE A 91 -3.16 -10.13 -7.66
N SER A 92 -3.76 -11.28 -7.34
CA SER A 92 -5.18 -11.40 -7.03
C SER A 92 -5.34 -11.66 -5.53
N LEU A 93 -5.95 -10.72 -4.82
CA LEU A 93 -6.25 -10.83 -3.40
C LEU A 93 -7.72 -11.23 -3.21
N PRO A 94 -8.03 -12.24 -2.38
CA PRO A 94 -9.40 -12.63 -2.09
C PRO A 94 -10.14 -11.53 -1.32
N PRO A 95 -11.47 -11.45 -1.43
CA PRO A 95 -12.27 -10.41 -0.78
C PRO A 95 -12.20 -10.45 0.75
N THR A 96 -11.73 -11.55 1.32
CA THR A 96 -11.59 -11.78 2.78
C THR A 96 -10.39 -11.08 3.41
N VAL A 97 -9.43 -10.57 2.61
CA VAL A 97 -8.26 -9.86 3.14
C VAL A 97 -8.70 -8.55 3.78
N THR A 98 -8.36 -8.38 5.05
CA THR A 98 -8.67 -7.21 5.87
C THR A 98 -7.43 -6.36 6.18
N HIS A 99 -6.24 -6.95 6.17
CA HIS A 99 -4.99 -6.27 6.48
C HIS A 99 -3.89 -6.65 5.49
N ILE A 100 -3.18 -5.62 5.05
CA ILE A 100 -1.90 -5.75 4.32
C ILE A 100 -0.82 -5.28 5.29
N GLY A 101 0.14 -6.15 5.56
CA GLY A 101 1.20 -5.94 6.53
C GLY A 101 2.23 -4.90 6.10
N ARG A 102 3.13 -4.62 7.02
CA ARG A 102 4.27 -3.73 6.80
C ARG A 102 5.13 -4.26 5.66
N GLU A 103 5.51 -3.37 4.73
CA GLU A 103 6.41 -3.70 3.63
C GLU A 103 5.98 -4.91 2.77
N ALA A 104 4.70 -5.33 2.84
CA ALA A 104 4.21 -6.56 2.20
C ALA A 104 4.49 -6.65 0.70
N PHE A 105 4.52 -5.52 -0.01
CA PHE A 105 4.82 -5.38 -1.44
C PHE A 105 5.97 -4.39 -1.68
N ARG A 106 6.86 -4.24 -0.71
CA ARG A 106 8.01 -3.34 -0.83
C ARG A 106 8.81 -3.67 -2.08
N GLU A 107 9.11 -2.63 -2.89
CA GLU A 107 9.91 -2.71 -4.11
C GLU A 107 9.36 -3.68 -5.19
N CYS A 108 8.05 -4.01 -5.13
CA CYS A 108 7.38 -4.66 -6.25
C CYS A 108 7.24 -3.69 -7.44
N GLY A 109 8.39 -3.28 -8.00
CA GLY A 109 8.48 -2.21 -9.00
C GLY A 109 7.69 -2.44 -10.28
N TRP A 110 7.41 -3.69 -10.65
CA TRP A 110 6.67 -4.07 -11.88
C TRP A 110 5.16 -4.15 -11.67
N LEU A 111 4.67 -4.05 -10.43
CA LEU A 111 3.25 -4.11 -10.11
C LEU A 111 2.53 -2.86 -10.64
N LYS A 112 1.87 -2.98 -11.80
CA LYS A 112 1.20 -1.85 -12.48
C LYS A 112 -0.14 -1.45 -11.86
N SER A 113 -0.82 -2.41 -11.25
CA SER A 113 -2.13 -2.20 -10.64
C SER A 113 -2.41 -3.26 -9.58
N ILE A 114 -3.18 -2.88 -8.57
CA ILE A 114 -3.69 -3.80 -7.57
C ILE A 114 -5.17 -3.51 -7.31
N ARG A 115 -5.98 -4.57 -7.24
CA ARG A 115 -7.35 -4.46 -6.76
C ARG A 115 -7.38 -4.72 -5.26
N LEU A 116 -7.52 -3.67 -4.47
CA LEU A 116 -7.65 -3.79 -3.03
C LEU A 116 -8.99 -4.47 -2.66
N PRO A 117 -8.99 -5.46 -1.75
CA PRO A 117 -10.18 -6.18 -1.32
C PRO A 117 -11.22 -5.25 -0.67
N LYS A 118 -12.51 -5.57 -0.85
CA LYS A 118 -13.62 -4.72 -0.36
C LYS A 118 -13.64 -4.57 1.17
N ASP A 119 -13.18 -5.60 1.90
CA ASP A 119 -13.18 -5.66 3.36
C ASP A 119 -11.83 -5.21 3.97
N LEU A 120 -10.91 -4.66 3.15
CA LEU A 120 -9.63 -4.15 3.62
C LEU A 120 -9.84 -2.96 4.55
N ILE A 121 -9.23 -3.03 5.73
CA ILE A 121 -9.34 -2.05 6.81
C ILE A 121 -8.06 -1.22 6.93
N PHE A 122 -6.90 -1.85 6.72
CA PHE A 122 -5.60 -1.25 6.95
C PHE A 122 -4.57 -1.63 5.88
N ILE A 123 -3.76 -0.65 5.49
CA ILE A 123 -2.55 -0.81 4.68
C ILE A 123 -1.37 -0.43 5.57
N GLY A 124 -0.43 -1.36 5.77
CA GLY A 124 0.72 -1.22 6.67
C GLY A 124 1.76 -0.21 6.20
N ASP A 125 2.71 0.09 7.11
CA ASP A 125 3.80 1.01 6.84
C ASP A 125 4.68 0.45 5.71
N GLY A 126 5.05 1.29 4.74
CA GLY A 126 5.85 0.90 3.59
C GLY A 126 5.25 -0.20 2.71
N ALA A 127 3.96 -0.55 2.87
CA ALA A 127 3.36 -1.72 2.22
C ALA A 127 3.56 -1.78 0.71
N PHE A 128 3.60 -0.65 0.03
CA PHE A 128 3.85 -0.49 -1.42
C PHE A 128 5.02 0.47 -1.68
N PHE A 129 5.94 0.60 -0.73
CA PHE A 129 7.16 1.41 -0.94
C PHE A 129 7.87 0.96 -2.21
N GLY A 130 8.26 1.89 -3.09
CA GLY A 130 9.02 1.56 -4.29
C GLY A 130 8.26 0.73 -5.33
N CYS A 131 6.93 0.74 -5.35
CA CYS A 131 6.13 0.18 -6.44
C CYS A 131 6.11 1.16 -7.63
N TRP A 132 7.22 1.27 -8.35
CA TRP A 132 7.48 2.34 -9.33
C TRP A 132 6.48 2.41 -10.48
N GLU A 133 5.99 1.25 -10.95
CA GLU A 133 5.04 1.13 -12.06
C GLU A 133 3.56 1.24 -11.63
N LEU A 134 3.28 1.30 -10.32
CA LEU A 134 1.91 1.35 -9.80
C LEU A 134 1.23 2.67 -10.20
N ARG A 135 0.18 2.59 -11.04
CA ARG A 135 -0.45 3.77 -11.66
C ARG A 135 -1.65 4.30 -10.91
N SER A 136 -2.40 3.42 -10.29
CA SER A 136 -3.63 3.83 -9.61
C SER A 136 -4.00 2.94 -8.45
N VAL A 137 -4.59 3.56 -7.42
CA VAL A 137 -5.13 2.87 -6.25
C VAL A 137 -6.55 3.38 -5.96
N SER A 138 -7.48 2.44 -5.75
CA SER A 138 -8.82 2.75 -5.27
C SER A 138 -9.02 2.15 -3.89
N CYS A 139 -9.12 3.02 -2.89
CA CYS A 139 -9.36 2.62 -1.51
C CYS A 139 -10.79 2.08 -1.36
N PRO A 140 -10.96 0.84 -0.86
CA PRO A 140 -12.27 0.26 -0.64
C PRO A 140 -13.01 0.95 0.51
N ALA A 141 -14.33 0.77 0.58
CA ALA A 141 -15.17 1.48 1.55
C ALA A 141 -14.79 1.22 3.02
N GLY A 142 -14.22 0.05 3.31
CA GLY A 142 -13.78 -0.36 4.65
C GLY A 142 -12.43 0.22 5.09
N LEU A 143 -11.63 0.78 4.18
CA LEU A 143 -10.28 1.24 4.53
C LEU A 143 -10.34 2.45 5.47
N VAL A 144 -9.72 2.30 6.64
CA VAL A 144 -9.70 3.30 7.71
C VAL A 144 -8.37 4.04 7.78
N ALA A 145 -7.25 3.35 7.56
CA ALA A 145 -5.94 3.99 7.62
C ALA A 145 -4.94 3.45 6.59
N ILE A 146 -4.05 4.34 6.19
CA ILE A 146 -2.87 4.08 5.35
C ILE A 146 -1.66 4.41 6.22
N GLY A 147 -0.72 3.46 6.34
CA GLY A 147 0.48 3.54 7.17
C GLY A 147 1.53 4.51 6.66
N ASP A 148 2.59 4.67 7.45
CA ASP A 148 3.73 5.54 7.13
C ASP A 148 4.47 5.00 5.90
N GLY A 149 4.83 5.88 4.95
CA GLY A 149 5.54 5.51 3.72
C GLY A 149 4.81 4.50 2.82
N ALA A 150 3.52 4.22 3.05
CA ALA A 150 2.81 3.10 2.41
C ALA A 150 2.87 3.08 0.87
N PHE A 151 2.95 4.24 0.23
CA PHE A 151 3.10 4.43 -1.22
C PHE A 151 4.28 5.35 -1.55
N GLU A 152 5.26 5.42 -0.67
CA GLU A 152 6.49 6.20 -0.91
C GLU A 152 7.20 5.69 -2.16
N GLU A 153 7.73 6.60 -2.98
CA GLU A 153 8.42 6.30 -4.25
C GLU A 153 7.57 5.55 -5.30
N CYS A 154 6.25 5.63 -5.21
CA CYS A 154 5.39 5.17 -6.30
C CYS A 154 5.37 6.21 -7.43
N PHE A 155 6.46 6.30 -8.20
CA PHE A 155 6.69 7.39 -9.17
C PHE A 155 5.61 7.51 -10.25
N SER A 156 5.02 6.38 -10.70
CA SER A 156 3.96 6.37 -11.71
C SER A 156 2.56 6.58 -11.15
N LEU A 157 2.41 6.67 -9.81
CA LEU A 157 1.09 6.79 -9.17
C LEU A 157 0.48 8.15 -9.47
N ASN A 158 -0.50 8.16 -10.39
CA ASN A 158 -1.16 9.39 -10.84
C ASN A 158 -2.61 9.51 -10.36
N LYS A 159 -3.20 8.44 -9.85
CA LYS A 159 -4.60 8.45 -9.42
C LYS A 159 -4.80 7.65 -8.13
N VAL A 160 -5.22 8.35 -7.10
CA VAL A 160 -5.67 7.74 -5.84
C VAL A 160 -7.11 8.16 -5.58
N LYS A 161 -7.98 7.17 -5.35
CA LYS A 161 -9.37 7.41 -4.97
C LYS A 161 -9.57 6.99 -3.52
N PHE A 162 -9.62 7.96 -2.62
CA PHE A 162 -9.95 7.71 -1.22
C PHE A 162 -11.43 7.42 -1.04
N ASN A 163 -11.76 6.58 -0.04
CA ASN A 163 -13.12 6.36 0.40
C ASN A 163 -13.53 7.41 1.44
N LYS A 164 -14.83 7.49 1.74
CA LYS A 164 -15.36 8.46 2.72
C LYS A 164 -15.05 8.10 4.17
N GLY A 165 -14.68 6.86 4.44
CA GLY A 165 -14.38 6.32 5.78
C GLY A 165 -12.92 6.45 6.20
N LEU A 166 -12.03 6.87 5.28
CA LEU A 166 -10.62 7.01 5.59
C LEU A 166 -10.40 8.06 6.68
N LYS A 167 -9.68 7.69 7.75
CA LYS A 167 -9.42 8.50 8.93
C LYS A 167 -7.99 9.01 8.99
N ALA A 168 -7.03 8.22 8.50
CA ALA A 168 -5.62 8.56 8.61
C ALA A 168 -4.81 8.25 7.35
N ILE A 169 -3.87 9.13 7.10
CA ILE A 169 -2.78 8.99 6.15
C ILE A 169 -1.49 9.19 6.93
N GLY A 170 -0.61 8.19 6.94
CA GLY A 170 0.66 8.19 7.67
C GLY A 170 1.70 9.17 7.15
N ALA A 171 2.79 9.31 7.90
CA ALA A 171 3.92 10.14 7.53
C ALA A 171 4.57 9.61 6.24
N GLY A 172 4.92 10.50 5.30
CA GLY A 172 5.52 10.11 4.02
C GLY A 172 4.67 9.18 3.16
N ALA A 173 3.39 8.94 3.46
CA ALA A 173 2.58 7.91 2.81
C ALA A 173 2.53 8.00 1.28
N PHE A 174 2.71 9.17 0.70
CA PHE A 174 2.81 9.44 -0.74
C PHE A 174 4.05 10.29 -1.06
N LEU A 175 5.11 10.14 -0.27
CA LEU A 175 6.37 10.84 -0.49
C LEU A 175 6.94 10.44 -1.85
N ALA A 176 7.42 11.42 -2.62
CA ALA A 176 7.99 11.24 -3.95
C ALA A 176 7.07 10.56 -4.99
N CYS A 177 5.74 10.61 -4.80
CA CYS A 177 4.79 10.23 -5.86
C CYS A 177 4.76 11.30 -6.97
N GLU A 178 5.75 11.32 -7.83
CA GLU A 178 6.00 12.41 -8.78
C GLU A 178 4.90 12.63 -9.83
N SER A 179 4.14 11.59 -10.17
CA SER A 179 3.01 11.67 -11.10
C SER A 179 1.68 12.08 -10.46
N PHE A 180 1.64 12.27 -9.13
CA PHE A 180 0.42 12.52 -8.38
C PHE A 180 0.07 14.01 -8.38
N GLU A 181 -0.84 14.42 -9.27
CA GLU A 181 -1.15 15.84 -9.52
C GLU A 181 -2.40 16.35 -8.80
N GLU A 182 -3.41 15.51 -8.61
CA GLU A 182 -4.69 15.90 -8.04
C GLU A 182 -5.18 14.89 -7.01
N ILE A 183 -5.73 15.38 -5.90
CA ILE A 183 -6.25 14.54 -4.82
C ILE A 183 -7.58 15.08 -4.32
N VAL A 184 -8.48 14.17 -3.95
CA VAL A 184 -9.73 14.50 -3.26
C VAL A 184 -9.65 13.96 -1.84
N LEU A 185 -9.58 14.83 -0.85
CA LEU A 185 -9.56 14.44 0.55
C LEU A 185 -10.96 14.18 1.08
N PRO A 186 -11.21 13.08 1.81
CA PRO A 186 -12.51 12.81 2.41
C PRO A 186 -12.77 13.72 3.61
N ALA A 187 -14.04 14.14 3.78
CA ALA A 187 -14.43 15.05 4.87
C ALA A 187 -14.14 14.52 6.27
N GLY A 188 -14.12 13.21 6.43
CA GLY A 188 -13.91 12.54 7.72
C GLY A 188 -12.45 12.22 8.05
N LEU A 189 -11.49 12.71 7.26
CA LEU A 189 -10.06 12.51 7.52
C LEU A 189 -9.66 13.26 8.79
N GLU A 190 -8.98 12.59 9.70
CA GLU A 190 -8.64 13.10 11.04
C GLU A 190 -7.14 13.30 11.24
N PHE A 191 -6.32 12.67 10.40
CA PHE A 191 -4.87 12.73 10.51
C PHE A 191 -4.19 12.67 9.15
N ILE A 192 -3.19 13.51 8.96
CA ILE A 192 -2.21 13.45 7.87
C ILE A 192 -0.85 13.59 8.55
N GLY A 193 0.01 12.60 8.39
CA GLY A 193 1.37 12.60 8.94
C GLY A 193 2.31 13.58 8.23
N ASP A 194 3.45 13.84 8.86
CA ASP A 194 4.47 14.72 8.30
C ASP A 194 4.94 14.20 6.93
N ASP A 195 5.19 15.13 6.03
CA ASP A 195 5.69 14.83 4.68
C ASP A 195 4.84 13.85 3.85
N ALA A 196 3.58 13.58 4.25
CA ALA A 196 2.70 12.63 3.56
C ALA A 196 2.59 12.84 2.05
N PHE A 197 2.78 14.06 1.56
CA PHE A 197 2.75 14.44 0.13
C PHE A 197 4.02 15.17 -0.32
N TYR A 198 5.12 15.06 0.42
CA TYR A 198 6.37 15.72 0.07
C TYR A 198 6.92 15.10 -1.24
N GLY A 199 7.40 15.94 -2.15
CA GLY A 199 7.87 15.48 -3.46
C GLY A 199 6.78 15.07 -4.45
N ALA A 200 5.50 15.02 -4.04
CA ALA A 200 4.39 14.81 -4.97
C ALA A 200 4.14 16.06 -5.81
N SER A 201 3.86 15.87 -7.11
CA SER A 201 3.60 16.97 -8.05
C SER A 201 2.21 17.59 -7.93
N LEU A 202 1.63 17.60 -6.72
CA LEU A 202 0.26 18.06 -6.48
C LEU A 202 0.03 19.49 -7.01
N LYS A 203 -0.96 19.63 -7.89
CA LYS A 203 -1.44 20.89 -8.46
C LYS A 203 -2.76 21.33 -7.81
N LYS A 204 -3.62 20.38 -7.45
CA LYS A 204 -4.94 20.64 -6.85
C LYS A 204 -5.25 19.65 -5.74
N ILE A 205 -5.77 20.17 -4.65
CA ILE A 205 -6.28 19.39 -3.51
C ILE A 205 -7.76 19.75 -3.35
N PHE A 206 -8.62 18.82 -3.68
CA PHE A 206 -10.05 19.01 -3.57
C PHE A 206 -10.54 18.63 -2.18
N VAL A 207 -11.27 19.52 -1.54
CA VAL A 207 -11.83 19.32 -0.20
C VAL A 207 -13.31 19.63 -0.21
N PRO A 208 -14.15 18.86 0.53
CA PRO A 208 -15.54 19.21 0.73
C PRO A 208 -15.65 20.56 1.44
N LYS A 209 -16.50 21.45 0.94
CA LYS A 209 -16.66 22.81 1.48
C LYS A 209 -16.96 22.81 2.98
N SER A 210 -17.74 21.83 3.46
CA SER A 210 -18.10 21.65 4.87
C SER A 210 -16.92 21.27 5.76
N ALA A 211 -15.85 20.69 5.22
CA ALA A 211 -14.69 20.21 5.94
C ALA A 211 -13.42 21.06 5.66
N ARG A 212 -13.54 22.13 4.87
CA ARG A 212 -12.38 22.92 4.41
C ARG A 212 -11.49 23.38 5.56
N GLY A 213 -12.07 23.98 6.62
CA GLY A 213 -11.28 24.50 7.75
C GLY A 213 -10.43 23.40 8.37
N HIS A 214 -11.07 22.34 8.82
CA HIS A 214 -10.42 21.20 9.44
C HIS A 214 -9.36 20.56 8.53
N LEU A 215 -9.67 20.27 7.26
CA LEU A 215 -8.72 19.62 6.33
C LEU A 215 -7.53 20.55 5.99
N THR A 216 -7.74 21.87 6.01
CA THR A 216 -6.63 22.81 5.82
C THR A 216 -5.64 22.75 6.98
N GLU A 217 -6.12 22.59 8.22
CA GLU A 217 -5.27 22.47 9.40
C GLU A 217 -4.40 21.20 9.41
N LEU A 218 -4.86 20.14 8.71
CA LEU A 218 -4.10 18.90 8.58
C LEU A 218 -3.00 18.96 7.50
N LEU A 219 -3.04 19.95 6.61
CA LEU A 219 -2.10 20.06 5.49
C LEU A 219 -0.96 21.03 5.84
N PRO A 220 0.25 20.82 5.30
CA PRO A 220 1.33 21.80 5.42
C PRO A 220 1.01 23.08 4.64
N GLU A 221 1.49 24.22 5.14
CA GLU A 221 1.16 25.57 4.62
C GLU A 221 1.47 25.75 3.12
N ASN A 222 2.53 25.11 2.62
CA ASN A 222 2.92 25.18 1.21
C ASN A 222 1.87 24.60 0.26
N LEU A 223 0.93 23.81 0.77
CA LEU A 223 -0.16 23.21 0.00
C LEU A 223 -1.46 24.03 0.01
N TYR A 224 -1.61 25.02 0.90
CA TYR A 224 -2.85 25.79 1.04
C TYR A 224 -3.32 26.45 -0.25
N ARG A 225 -2.40 26.95 -1.07
CA ARG A 225 -2.73 27.58 -2.37
C ARG A 225 -3.30 26.60 -3.41
N LYS A 226 -3.12 25.32 -3.18
CA LYS A 226 -3.58 24.25 -4.08
C LYS A 226 -4.99 23.77 -3.74
N ILE A 227 -5.54 24.18 -2.56
CA ILE A 227 -6.86 23.74 -2.10
C ILE A 227 -7.97 24.32 -2.95
N ARG A 228 -8.92 23.47 -3.33
CA ARG A 228 -10.14 23.80 -4.10
C ARG A 228 -11.36 23.17 -3.43
N ASP A 229 -12.44 23.91 -3.37
CA ASP A 229 -13.70 23.41 -2.82
C ASP A 229 -14.44 22.53 -3.83
N ILE A 230 -15.02 21.44 -3.33
CA ILE A 230 -16.05 20.68 -4.04
C ILE A 230 -17.37 20.77 -3.29
N ARG A 231 -18.48 20.60 -4.03
CA ARG A 231 -19.85 20.67 -3.49
C ARG A 231 -20.18 19.45 -2.62
#